data_2fe6d8187bc2e1f6b2a5d5b6d637952b
#
_entry.id   2fe6d8187bc2e1f6b2a5d5b6d637952b
#
_cell.length_a   1.000
_cell.length_b   1.000
_cell.length_c   1.000
_cell.angle_alpha   90.00
_cell.angle_beta   90.00
_cell.angle_gamma   90.00
#
_symmetry.space_group_name_H-M   'P 1'
#
loop_
_entity.id
_entity.type
_entity.pdbx_description
1 polymer ?
#
loop_
_entity_poly.entity_id
_entity_poly.type
_entity_poly.pdbx_seq_one_letter_code
_entity_poly.pdbx_strand_id
1 'polypeptide(L)'
;MNDQPWTLRRVAGGIGRRVPLRPFRILFPFALWRPLFLLWLGTVRAQPDRERAMRQLLQVYDDAYLGVDLGAIEYDQGVHAKHRLTQYHDFFVERIREGERVLDVGCGKGELAYDIADRSGATVIAIDASPWMLEFARARFAHPRVTYVQADATEYSPDEPVDVAVLSNVLEHIEERIELLRALRERAGAGRLLIRVPLLERDWTVPLRREVGLPHFSDPEHKVEYNPQLLRAELDQAGWEMGEPKLNWGEIWVEASAR
;
A
#
# COMPACT_ATOMS: atom_id res chain seq x y z
N MET A 1 18.86 -6.93 -16.47
CA MET A 1 18.54 -7.13 -15.06
C MET A 1 17.05 -6.86 -14.95
N ASN A 2 16.28 -7.76 -14.35
CA ASN A 2 14.86 -7.93 -14.65
C ASN A 2 14.00 -7.33 -13.54
N ASP A 3 13.72 -6.04 -13.62
CA ASP A 3 12.80 -5.35 -12.72
C ASP A 3 11.38 -5.46 -13.26
N GLN A 4 10.66 -6.47 -12.78
CA GLN A 4 9.19 -6.52 -12.93
C GLN A 4 8.55 -6.64 -11.55
N PRO A 5 7.46 -5.90 -11.30
CA PRO A 5 6.83 -5.88 -9.98
C PRO A 5 6.32 -7.26 -9.58
N TRP A 6 6.56 -7.59 -8.35
CA TRP A 6 6.45 -8.87 -7.65
C TRP A 6 5.10 -9.57 -7.75
N THR A 7 4.02 -8.82 -7.87
CA THR A 7 2.65 -9.29 -7.67
C THR A 7 2.10 -10.19 -8.76
N LEU A 8 2.53 -10.05 -10.00
CA LEU A 8 1.98 -10.86 -11.11
C LEU A 8 2.91 -11.99 -11.57
N ARG A 9 4.22 -11.90 -11.35
CA ARG A 9 5.15 -12.92 -11.85
C ARG A 9 5.35 -14.12 -10.92
N ARG A 10 5.24 -14.01 -9.60
CA ARG A 10 5.31 -15.20 -8.74
C ARG A 10 4.05 -16.04 -8.80
N VAL A 11 2.88 -15.44 -8.86
CA VAL A 11 1.64 -16.19 -9.11
C VAL A 11 1.64 -16.75 -10.55
N ALA A 12 2.13 -16.01 -11.53
CA ALA A 12 2.26 -16.48 -12.91
C ALA A 12 3.45 -17.43 -13.14
N GLY A 13 4.54 -17.31 -12.37
CA GLY A 13 5.74 -18.17 -12.51
C GLY A 13 5.56 -19.56 -11.91
N GLY A 14 4.69 -19.72 -10.90
CA GLY A 14 4.35 -21.02 -10.31
C GLY A 14 3.20 -21.74 -11.03
N ILE A 15 2.32 -21.01 -11.74
CA ILE A 15 1.17 -21.52 -12.48
C ILE A 15 1.24 -21.08 -13.96
N GLY A 16 2.43 -20.76 -14.46
CA GLY A 16 2.69 -20.15 -15.76
C GLY A 16 2.48 -21.01 -17.02
N ARG A 17 1.69 -22.06 -16.91
CA ARG A 17 0.96 -22.64 -18.05
C ARG A 17 -0.51 -22.30 -17.83
N ARG A 18 -1.11 -21.61 -18.79
CA ARG A 18 -2.55 -21.33 -18.87
C ARG A 18 -3.33 -22.65 -18.74
N VAL A 19 -3.50 -23.15 -17.53
CA VAL A 19 -4.51 -24.17 -17.26
C VAL A 19 -5.83 -23.45 -17.47
N PRO A 20 -6.66 -23.85 -18.43
CA PRO A 20 -7.96 -23.25 -18.62
C PRO A 20 -8.78 -23.58 -17.36
N LEU A 21 -8.87 -22.63 -16.41
CA LEU A 21 -9.62 -22.80 -15.15
C LEU A 21 -11.13 -22.98 -15.38
N ARG A 22 -11.62 -22.68 -16.59
CA ARG A 22 -13.04 -22.85 -16.96
C ARG A 22 -13.58 -24.28 -16.77
N PRO A 23 -12.90 -25.38 -17.16
CA PRO A 23 -13.41 -26.72 -16.90
C PRO A 23 -13.38 -27.12 -15.42
N PHE A 24 -12.42 -26.61 -14.61
CA PHE A 24 -12.39 -26.86 -13.17
C PHE A 24 -13.59 -26.24 -12.44
N ARG A 25 -14.07 -25.10 -12.89
CA ARG A 25 -15.24 -24.40 -12.32
C ARG A 25 -16.53 -25.20 -12.53
N ILE A 26 -16.62 -25.96 -13.63
CA ILE A 26 -17.77 -26.81 -13.96
C ILE A 26 -17.70 -28.15 -13.20
N LEU A 27 -16.49 -28.72 -13.05
CA LEU A 27 -16.26 -30.01 -12.43
C LEU A 27 -16.27 -29.98 -10.88
N PHE A 28 -15.94 -28.82 -10.27
CA PHE A 28 -15.90 -28.66 -8.83
C PHE A 28 -16.64 -27.37 -8.38
N PRO A 29 -17.98 -27.39 -8.35
CA PRO A 29 -18.74 -26.27 -7.79
C PRO A 29 -18.37 -26.08 -6.31
N PHE A 30 -18.37 -24.83 -5.85
CA PHE A 30 -18.01 -24.45 -4.47
C PHE A 30 -18.73 -25.29 -3.41
N ALA A 31 -20.00 -25.67 -3.68
CA ALA A 31 -20.81 -26.51 -2.79
C ALA A 31 -20.19 -27.91 -2.53
N LEU A 32 -19.48 -28.49 -3.51
CA LEU A 32 -18.80 -29.79 -3.35
C LEU A 32 -17.39 -29.63 -2.75
N TRP A 33 -16.71 -28.54 -3.07
CA TRP A 33 -15.35 -28.30 -2.59
C TRP A 33 -15.31 -27.89 -1.12
N ARG A 34 -16.24 -27.06 -0.67
CA ARG A 34 -16.30 -26.53 0.69
C ARG A 34 -16.28 -27.62 1.79
N PRO A 35 -17.05 -28.69 1.73
CA PRO A 35 -17.00 -29.77 2.72
C PRO A 35 -15.63 -30.46 2.79
N LEU A 36 -14.99 -30.72 1.66
CA LEU A 36 -13.66 -31.31 1.59
C LEU A 36 -12.61 -30.40 2.21
N PHE A 37 -12.69 -29.10 1.95
CA PHE A 37 -11.81 -28.11 2.56
C PHE A 37 -12.00 -28.04 4.09
N LEU A 38 -13.24 -28.04 4.58
CA LEU A 38 -13.52 -28.05 6.01
C LEU A 38 -13.02 -29.33 6.69
N LEU A 39 -13.14 -30.47 6.03
CA LEU A 39 -12.56 -31.74 6.51
C LEU A 39 -11.03 -31.65 6.59
N TRP A 40 -10.39 -31.12 5.55
CA TRP A 40 -8.94 -30.89 5.55
C TRP A 40 -8.52 -29.94 6.67
N LEU A 41 -9.21 -28.82 6.88
CA LEU A 41 -8.95 -27.91 8.01
C LEU A 41 -9.05 -28.65 9.36
N GLY A 42 -10.03 -29.54 9.48
CA GLY A 42 -10.18 -30.41 10.67
C GLY A 42 -8.96 -31.30 10.89
N THR A 43 -8.44 -31.94 9.84
CA THR A 43 -7.23 -32.78 9.93
C THR A 43 -5.99 -31.96 10.29
N VAL A 44 -5.81 -30.76 9.74
CA VAL A 44 -4.70 -29.87 10.10
C VAL A 44 -4.79 -29.50 11.58
N ARG A 45 -5.97 -29.09 12.08
CA ARG A 45 -6.18 -28.76 13.48
C ARG A 45 -5.96 -29.92 14.45
N ALA A 46 -6.17 -31.16 14.00
CA ALA A 46 -6.00 -32.38 14.82
C ALA A 46 -4.54 -32.83 14.89
N GLN A 47 -3.60 -32.26 14.18
CA GLN A 47 -2.19 -32.63 14.24
C GLN A 47 -1.64 -32.47 15.66
N PRO A 48 -0.79 -33.41 16.14
CA PRO A 48 -0.14 -33.34 17.46
C PRO A 48 0.74 -32.06 17.58
N ASP A 49 1.48 -31.73 16.54
CA ASP A 49 2.30 -30.52 16.44
C ASP A 49 1.41 -29.31 16.18
N ARG A 50 1.07 -28.58 17.26
CA ARG A 50 0.17 -27.43 17.24
C ARG A 50 0.77 -26.22 16.54
N GLU A 51 2.07 -26.02 16.66
CA GLU A 51 2.78 -24.93 16.01
C GLU A 51 2.80 -25.13 14.49
N ARG A 52 3.15 -26.33 14.02
CA ARG A 52 3.07 -26.70 12.61
C ARG A 52 1.66 -26.55 12.04
N ALA A 53 0.65 -27.00 12.77
CA ALA A 53 -0.75 -26.83 12.38
C ALA A 53 -1.11 -25.37 12.23
N MET A 54 -0.70 -24.51 13.17
CA MET A 54 -0.96 -23.07 13.11
C MET A 54 -0.27 -22.40 11.92
N ARG A 55 0.99 -22.73 11.65
CA ARG A 55 1.71 -22.21 10.46
C ARG A 55 0.97 -22.57 9.16
N GLN A 56 0.49 -23.81 9.02
CA GLN A 56 -0.27 -24.23 7.83
C GLN A 56 -1.58 -23.48 7.69
N LEU A 57 -2.32 -23.24 8.79
CA LEU A 57 -3.58 -22.49 8.76
C LEU A 57 -3.35 -21.04 8.37
N LEU A 58 -2.30 -20.40 8.88
CA LEU A 58 -1.95 -19.04 8.53
C LEU A 58 -1.51 -18.90 7.06
N GLN A 59 -0.79 -19.89 6.51
CA GLN A 59 -0.47 -19.91 5.08
C GLN A 59 -1.72 -19.99 4.20
N VAL A 60 -2.67 -20.85 4.56
CA VAL A 60 -3.96 -20.92 3.83
C VAL A 60 -4.75 -19.61 3.94
N TYR A 61 -4.69 -18.98 5.10
CA TYR A 61 -5.29 -17.66 5.28
C TYR A 61 -4.67 -16.64 4.33
N ASP A 62 -3.34 -16.63 4.18
CA ASP A 62 -2.62 -15.74 3.27
C ASP A 62 -2.99 -15.98 1.79
N ASP A 63 -3.04 -17.26 1.38
CA ASP A 63 -3.44 -17.62 0.01
C ASP A 63 -4.88 -17.18 -0.29
N ALA A 64 -5.79 -17.36 0.67
CA ALA A 64 -7.17 -16.93 0.56
C ALA A 64 -7.29 -15.40 0.54
N TYR A 65 -6.53 -14.70 1.38
CA TYR A 65 -6.50 -13.24 1.41
C TYR A 65 -5.99 -12.66 0.10
N LEU A 66 -4.89 -13.20 -0.46
CA LEU A 66 -4.40 -12.82 -1.78
C LEU A 66 -5.45 -13.03 -2.86
N GLY A 67 -6.21 -14.14 -2.80
CA GLY A 67 -7.31 -14.40 -3.71
C GLY A 67 -8.43 -13.35 -3.63
N VAL A 68 -8.74 -12.88 -2.41
CA VAL A 68 -9.73 -11.80 -2.18
C VAL A 68 -9.19 -10.47 -2.71
N ASP A 69 -7.91 -10.15 -2.47
CA ASP A 69 -7.28 -8.91 -2.90
C ASP A 69 -7.28 -8.79 -4.44
N LEU A 70 -6.81 -9.82 -5.13
CA LEU A 70 -6.85 -9.87 -6.59
C LEU A 70 -8.30 -9.85 -7.13
N GLY A 71 -9.21 -10.58 -6.49
CA GLY A 71 -10.62 -10.59 -6.85
C GLY A 71 -11.30 -9.24 -6.67
N ALA A 72 -10.86 -8.44 -5.69
CA ALA A 72 -11.39 -7.09 -5.47
C ALA A 72 -11.03 -6.13 -6.62
N ILE A 73 -9.87 -6.33 -7.27
CA ILE A 73 -9.48 -5.57 -8.48
C ILE A 73 -10.37 -5.97 -9.68
N GLU A 74 -10.61 -7.27 -9.86
CA GLU A 74 -11.48 -7.77 -10.93
C GLU A 74 -12.94 -7.33 -10.73
N TYR A 75 -13.41 -7.37 -9.47
CA TYR A 75 -14.77 -6.96 -9.07
C TYR A 75 -15.05 -5.49 -9.39
N ASP A 76 -14.08 -4.62 -9.23
CA ASP A 76 -14.20 -3.17 -9.44
C ASP A 76 -13.49 -2.70 -10.73
N GLN A 77 -13.57 -3.52 -11.78
CA GLN A 77 -13.18 -3.19 -13.16
C GLN A 77 -11.71 -2.76 -13.35
N GLY A 78 -10.81 -3.32 -12.55
CA GLY A 78 -9.36 -3.10 -12.64
C GLY A 78 -8.81 -2.05 -11.69
N VAL A 79 -9.66 -1.43 -10.87
CA VAL A 79 -9.27 -0.63 -9.72
C VAL A 79 -9.61 -1.41 -8.45
N HIS A 80 -8.76 -1.39 -7.44
CA HIS A 80 -9.06 -2.14 -6.23
C HIS A 80 -10.26 -1.53 -5.50
N ALA A 81 -11.27 -2.35 -5.18
CA ALA A 81 -12.52 -1.92 -4.56
C ALA A 81 -12.36 -1.13 -3.26
N LYS A 82 -11.21 -1.28 -2.55
CA LYS A 82 -10.90 -0.52 -1.34
C LYS A 82 -10.93 0.99 -1.57
N HIS A 83 -10.51 1.48 -2.76
CA HIS A 83 -10.49 2.92 -3.06
C HIS A 83 -11.89 3.51 -2.88
N ARG A 84 -12.90 2.88 -3.48
CA ARG A 84 -14.29 3.32 -3.39
C ARG A 84 -14.91 3.04 -2.01
N LEU A 85 -14.61 1.90 -1.39
CA LEU A 85 -15.25 1.46 -0.15
C LEU A 85 -14.70 2.16 1.09
N THR A 86 -13.40 2.44 1.14
CA THR A 86 -12.75 3.12 2.27
C THR A 86 -12.68 4.62 2.11
N GLN A 87 -12.81 5.12 0.86
CA GLN A 87 -12.75 6.53 0.49
C GLN A 87 -11.50 7.23 1.05
N TYR A 88 -10.37 6.49 1.12
CA TYR A 88 -9.16 7.01 1.76
C TYR A 88 -8.55 8.21 1.01
N HIS A 89 -8.87 8.40 -0.29
CA HIS A 89 -8.48 9.60 -1.02
C HIS A 89 -9.07 10.88 -0.41
N ASP A 90 -10.25 10.80 0.23
CA ASP A 90 -10.89 11.95 0.87
C ASP A 90 -10.02 12.53 2.00
N PHE A 91 -9.27 11.66 2.71
CA PHE A 91 -8.32 12.12 3.72
C PHE A 91 -7.31 13.13 3.17
N PHE A 92 -6.81 12.89 1.96
CA PHE A 92 -5.84 13.76 1.30
C PHE A 92 -6.53 14.98 0.68
N VAL A 93 -7.57 14.74 -0.12
CA VAL A 93 -8.28 15.79 -0.87
C VAL A 93 -8.84 16.88 0.06
N GLU A 94 -9.45 16.51 1.19
CA GLU A 94 -10.05 17.44 2.16
C GLU A 94 -9.03 18.32 2.90
N ARG A 95 -7.74 17.92 2.89
CA ARG A 95 -6.64 18.64 3.57
C ARG A 95 -5.78 19.45 2.64
N ILE A 96 -5.99 19.34 1.34
CA ILE A 96 -5.28 20.08 0.31
C ILE A 96 -6.18 21.21 -0.21
N ARG A 97 -5.66 22.42 -0.27
CA ARG A 97 -6.39 23.61 -0.67
C ARG A 97 -6.23 23.89 -2.17
N GLU A 98 -7.20 24.58 -2.75
CA GLU A 98 -7.09 25.04 -4.12
C GLU A 98 -5.84 25.93 -4.30
N GLY A 99 -5.11 25.67 -5.37
CA GLY A 99 -3.88 26.40 -5.73
C GLY A 99 -2.63 25.94 -5.01
N GLU A 100 -2.70 25.03 -4.02
CA GLU A 100 -1.51 24.46 -3.40
C GLU A 100 -0.71 23.61 -4.41
N ARG A 101 0.60 23.56 -4.20
CA ARG A 101 1.54 22.69 -4.92
C ARG A 101 1.78 21.44 -4.09
N VAL A 102 1.49 20.31 -4.67
CA VAL A 102 1.57 18.99 -3.99
C VAL A 102 2.65 18.15 -4.63
N LEU A 103 3.49 17.52 -3.81
CA LEU A 103 4.39 16.44 -4.22
C LEU A 103 3.80 15.10 -3.76
N ASP A 104 3.29 14.30 -4.71
CA ASP A 104 2.84 12.93 -4.45
C ASP A 104 4.02 11.98 -4.65
N VAL A 105 4.56 11.47 -3.55
CA VAL A 105 5.76 10.62 -3.50
C VAL A 105 5.34 9.16 -3.62
N GLY A 106 5.93 8.43 -4.58
CA GLY A 106 5.56 7.05 -4.85
C GLY A 106 4.11 6.94 -5.37
N CYS A 107 3.77 7.76 -6.36
CA CYS A 107 2.40 7.92 -6.85
C CYS A 107 1.79 6.65 -7.50
N GLY A 108 2.60 5.63 -7.77
CA GLY A 108 2.16 4.38 -8.38
C GLY A 108 1.41 4.62 -9.70
N LYS A 109 0.19 4.12 -9.77
CA LYS A 109 -0.67 4.22 -10.96
C LYS A 109 -1.37 5.57 -11.13
N GLY A 110 -1.19 6.51 -10.21
CA GLY A 110 -1.63 7.90 -10.34
C GLY A 110 -3.07 8.20 -9.90
N GLU A 111 -3.79 7.21 -9.35
CA GLU A 111 -5.20 7.42 -8.93
C GLU A 111 -5.33 8.55 -7.90
N LEU A 112 -4.44 8.58 -6.90
CA LEU A 112 -4.48 9.59 -5.84
C LEU A 112 -4.07 10.97 -6.36
N ALA A 113 -3.00 11.05 -7.16
CA ALA A 113 -2.56 12.30 -7.78
C ALA A 113 -3.66 12.94 -8.63
N TYR A 114 -4.38 12.11 -9.41
CA TYR A 114 -5.52 12.55 -10.20
C TYR A 114 -6.65 13.10 -9.31
N ASP A 115 -7.08 12.36 -8.30
CA ASP A 115 -8.16 12.78 -7.40
C ASP A 115 -7.82 14.06 -6.63
N ILE A 116 -6.56 14.21 -6.18
CA ILE A 116 -6.09 15.45 -5.57
C ILE A 116 -6.25 16.62 -6.55
N ALA A 117 -5.72 16.49 -7.76
CA ALA A 117 -5.77 17.57 -8.75
C ALA A 117 -7.20 17.92 -9.19
N ASP A 118 -8.03 16.91 -9.42
CA ASP A 118 -9.40 17.07 -9.90
C ASP A 118 -10.33 17.69 -8.86
N ARG A 119 -10.24 17.20 -7.60
CA ARG A 119 -11.21 17.52 -6.55
C ARG A 119 -10.78 18.69 -5.65
N SER A 120 -9.47 18.90 -5.42
CA SER A 120 -9.01 20.03 -4.61
C SER A 120 -8.65 21.27 -5.43
N GLY A 121 -8.34 21.11 -6.71
CA GLY A 121 -7.85 22.22 -7.56
C GLY A 121 -6.35 22.48 -7.43
N ALA A 122 -5.61 21.66 -6.69
CA ALA A 122 -4.16 21.75 -6.51
C ALA A 122 -3.39 21.38 -7.79
N THR A 123 -2.13 21.81 -7.88
CA THR A 123 -1.17 21.33 -8.88
C THR A 123 -0.32 20.23 -8.25
N VAL A 124 -0.21 19.09 -8.93
CA VAL A 124 0.45 17.91 -8.40
C VAL A 124 1.67 17.53 -9.23
N ILE A 125 2.81 17.41 -8.58
CA ILE A 125 3.99 16.72 -9.10
C ILE A 125 3.94 15.31 -8.51
N ALA A 126 3.77 14.29 -9.35
CA ALA A 126 3.62 12.90 -8.95
C ALA A 126 4.85 12.10 -9.36
N ILE A 127 5.62 11.63 -8.40
CA ILE A 127 6.88 10.92 -8.65
C ILE A 127 6.77 9.43 -8.31
N ASP A 128 7.40 8.60 -9.14
CA ASP A 128 7.57 7.17 -8.89
C ASP A 128 8.87 6.67 -9.53
N ALA A 129 9.54 5.69 -8.94
CA ALA A 129 10.74 5.10 -9.48
C ALA A 129 10.46 4.16 -10.68
N SER A 130 9.24 3.62 -10.76
CA SER A 130 8.83 2.64 -11.76
C SER A 130 8.34 3.31 -13.05
N PRO A 131 9.05 3.19 -14.19
CA PRO A 131 8.59 3.74 -15.45
C PRO A 131 7.28 3.11 -15.92
N TRP A 132 7.03 1.84 -15.58
CA TRP A 132 5.81 1.13 -15.93
C TRP A 132 4.58 1.70 -15.20
N MET A 133 4.72 2.03 -13.91
CA MET A 133 3.64 2.67 -13.14
C MET A 133 3.29 4.03 -13.74
N LEU A 134 4.31 4.82 -14.10
CA LEU A 134 4.11 6.14 -14.70
C LEU A 134 3.53 6.09 -16.12
N GLU A 135 3.87 5.07 -16.91
CA GLU A 135 3.23 4.85 -18.21
C GLU A 135 1.73 4.60 -18.05
N PHE A 136 1.37 3.74 -17.10
CA PHE A 136 -0.03 3.46 -16.76
C PHE A 136 -0.75 4.74 -16.27
N ALA A 137 -0.12 5.49 -15.36
CA ALA A 137 -0.66 6.73 -14.80
C ALA A 137 -0.95 7.76 -15.90
N ARG A 138 0.01 8.01 -16.79
CA ARG A 138 -0.16 8.92 -17.93
C ARG A 138 -1.26 8.49 -18.89
N ALA A 139 -1.41 7.18 -19.10
CA ALA A 139 -2.42 6.65 -20.02
C ALA A 139 -3.85 6.72 -19.46
N ARG A 140 -4.02 6.57 -18.15
CA ARG A 140 -5.34 6.42 -17.53
C ARG A 140 -5.76 7.59 -16.65
N PHE A 141 -4.82 8.29 -16.03
CA PHE A 141 -5.03 9.36 -15.06
C PHE A 141 -4.36 10.67 -15.47
N ALA A 142 -4.33 10.93 -16.79
CA ALA A 142 -3.86 12.21 -17.30
C ALA A 142 -4.75 13.35 -16.83
N HIS A 143 -4.15 14.42 -16.30
CA HIS A 143 -4.87 15.59 -15.83
C HIS A 143 -4.02 16.85 -16.09
N PRO A 144 -4.60 18.01 -16.51
CA PRO A 144 -3.81 19.20 -16.85
C PRO A 144 -3.01 19.79 -15.67
N ARG A 145 -3.39 19.48 -14.43
CA ARG A 145 -2.69 19.90 -13.22
C ARG A 145 -1.81 18.80 -12.59
N VAL A 146 -1.59 17.67 -13.28
CA VAL A 146 -0.70 16.59 -12.80
C VAL A 146 0.50 16.44 -13.73
N THR A 147 1.70 16.50 -13.17
CA THR A 147 2.95 16.19 -13.86
C THR A 147 3.56 14.91 -13.29
N TYR A 148 3.66 13.86 -14.13
CA TYR A 148 4.27 12.59 -13.74
C TYR A 148 5.77 12.59 -14.06
N VAL A 149 6.61 12.36 -13.03
CA VAL A 149 8.07 12.39 -13.14
C VAL A 149 8.66 11.07 -12.66
N GLN A 150 9.55 10.47 -13.45
CA GLN A 150 10.32 9.32 -12.97
C GLN A 150 11.47 9.80 -12.10
N ALA A 151 11.44 9.45 -10.82
CA ALA A 151 12.45 9.86 -9.87
C ALA A 151 12.55 8.88 -8.69
N ASP A 152 13.73 8.84 -8.08
CA ASP A 152 13.91 8.28 -6.74
C ASP A 152 13.47 9.32 -5.71
N ALA A 153 12.60 8.91 -4.79
CA ALA A 153 12.03 9.79 -3.77
C ALA A 153 13.09 10.38 -2.83
N THR A 154 14.19 9.66 -2.61
CA THR A 154 15.28 10.09 -1.72
C THR A 154 16.19 11.14 -2.37
N GLU A 155 16.21 11.23 -3.69
CA GLU A 155 17.09 12.12 -4.46
C GLU A 155 16.34 13.31 -5.09
N TYR A 156 15.02 13.17 -5.27
CA TYR A 156 14.23 14.16 -5.97
C TYR A 156 14.16 15.51 -5.22
N SER A 157 14.31 16.57 -5.98
CA SER A 157 14.08 17.96 -5.54
C SER A 157 13.29 18.69 -6.61
N PRO A 158 12.11 19.24 -6.28
CA PRO A 158 11.34 20.03 -7.23
C PRO A 158 12.03 21.38 -7.52
N ASP A 159 11.79 21.93 -8.71
CA ASP A 159 12.36 23.23 -9.11
C ASP A 159 11.85 24.40 -8.25
N GLU A 160 10.66 24.29 -7.71
CA GLU A 160 10.05 25.25 -6.80
C GLU A 160 9.50 24.53 -5.56
N PRO A 161 9.48 25.20 -4.38
CA PRO A 161 8.93 24.62 -3.16
C PRO A 161 7.50 24.13 -3.35
N VAL A 162 7.15 23.06 -2.60
CA VAL A 162 5.78 22.55 -2.52
C VAL A 162 5.16 22.90 -1.16
N ASP A 163 3.84 23.03 -1.11
CA ASP A 163 3.12 23.31 0.13
C ASP A 163 2.92 22.04 0.95
N VAL A 164 2.66 20.91 0.24
CA VAL A 164 2.29 19.63 0.83
C VAL A 164 3.04 18.49 0.15
N ALA A 165 3.60 17.56 0.92
CA ALA A 165 4.04 16.28 0.41
C ALA A 165 3.09 15.17 0.89
N VAL A 166 2.74 14.27 -0.03
CA VAL A 166 1.85 13.13 0.20
C VAL A 166 2.68 11.84 0.17
N LEU A 167 2.49 11.00 1.18
CA LEU A 167 3.16 9.71 1.37
C LEU A 167 2.08 8.66 1.65
N SER A 168 1.53 8.06 0.59
CA SER A 168 0.46 7.06 0.71
C SER A 168 1.00 5.66 0.48
N ASN A 169 1.30 4.92 1.54
CA ASN A 169 1.97 3.61 1.54
C ASN A 169 3.33 3.66 0.83
N VAL A 170 4.22 4.50 1.33
CA VAL A 170 5.57 4.71 0.80
C VAL A 170 6.63 4.50 1.87
N LEU A 171 6.47 5.10 3.06
CA LEU A 171 7.51 5.08 4.10
C LEU A 171 7.88 3.65 4.52
N GLU A 172 6.96 2.74 4.52
CA GLU A 172 7.18 1.34 4.88
C GLU A 172 8.16 0.61 3.94
N HIS A 173 8.36 1.11 2.72
CA HIS A 173 9.28 0.55 1.71
C HIS A 173 10.67 1.17 1.73
N ILE A 174 10.85 2.31 2.39
CA ILE A 174 12.10 3.08 2.40
C ILE A 174 12.99 2.66 3.58
N GLU A 175 14.28 2.48 3.36
CA GLU A 175 15.24 2.21 4.44
C GLU A 175 15.64 3.51 5.13
N GLU A 176 16.03 4.53 4.39
CA GLU A 176 16.47 5.85 4.88
C GLU A 176 15.29 6.82 5.04
N ARG A 177 14.26 6.39 5.80
CA ARG A 177 13.00 7.14 5.99
C ARG A 177 13.17 8.51 6.61
N ILE A 178 14.04 8.62 7.60
CA ILE A 178 14.30 9.88 8.30
C ILE A 178 14.96 10.88 7.36
N GLU A 179 15.90 10.43 6.53
CA GLU A 179 16.56 11.22 5.50
C GLU A 179 15.56 11.70 4.44
N LEU A 180 14.65 10.83 3.98
CA LEU A 180 13.57 11.22 3.09
C LEU A 180 12.68 12.29 3.74
N LEU A 181 12.22 12.07 4.96
CA LEU A 181 11.38 13.03 5.68
C LEU A 181 12.07 14.40 5.86
N ARG A 182 13.37 14.42 6.15
CA ARG A 182 14.15 15.67 6.19
C ARG A 182 14.23 16.34 4.83
N ALA A 183 14.49 15.55 3.78
CA ALA A 183 14.59 16.05 2.42
C ALA A 183 13.28 16.69 1.93
N LEU A 184 12.13 16.14 2.28
CA LEU A 184 10.83 16.73 1.97
C LEU A 184 10.66 18.12 2.60
N ARG A 185 11.19 18.34 3.81
CA ARG A 185 11.20 19.65 4.45
C ARG A 185 12.24 20.60 3.85
N GLU A 186 13.48 20.14 3.74
CA GLU A 186 14.64 21.01 3.49
C GLU A 186 14.87 21.26 2.00
N ARG A 187 14.66 20.25 1.16
CA ARG A 187 14.88 20.35 -0.29
C ARG A 187 13.59 20.61 -1.07
N ALA A 188 12.50 19.93 -0.69
CA ALA A 188 11.23 20.17 -1.36
C ALA A 188 10.45 21.36 -0.79
N GLY A 189 10.83 21.86 0.40
CA GLY A 189 10.20 23.02 1.03
C GLY A 189 8.79 22.74 1.55
N ALA A 190 8.39 21.47 1.70
CA ALA A 190 7.06 21.11 2.15
C ALA A 190 6.79 21.64 3.58
N GLY A 191 5.70 22.39 3.73
CA GLY A 191 5.24 22.85 5.03
C GLY A 191 4.42 21.81 5.79
N ARG A 192 3.82 20.85 5.07
CA ARG A 192 2.98 19.80 5.64
C ARG A 192 3.23 18.45 4.95
N LEU A 193 3.04 17.37 5.72
CA LEU A 193 2.99 16.00 5.21
C LEU A 193 1.59 15.44 5.43
N LEU A 194 1.07 14.75 4.44
CA LEU A 194 -0.09 13.87 4.58
C LEU A 194 0.37 12.43 4.41
N ILE A 195 0.25 11.64 5.47
CA ILE A 195 0.85 10.32 5.56
C ILE A 195 -0.24 9.27 5.77
N ARG A 196 -0.15 8.19 5.02
CA ARG A 196 -0.89 6.96 5.20
C ARG A 196 0.09 5.80 5.17
N VAL A 197 0.12 4.99 6.23
CA VAL A 197 1.02 3.83 6.37
C VAL A 197 0.29 2.66 7.03
N PRO A 198 0.71 1.40 6.79
CA PRO A 198 0.11 0.25 7.44
C PRO A 198 0.36 0.24 8.94
N LEU A 199 -0.69 -0.12 9.70
CA LEU A 199 -0.62 -0.32 11.14
C LEU A 199 -0.08 -1.71 11.46
N LEU A 200 0.99 -1.80 12.24
CA LEU A 200 1.59 -3.07 12.64
C LEU A 200 0.58 -3.95 13.39
N GLU A 201 -0.13 -3.38 14.36
CA GLU A 201 -1.13 -4.10 15.18
C GLU A 201 -2.53 -4.06 14.52
N ARG A 202 -2.60 -4.31 13.22
CA ARG A 202 -3.85 -4.26 12.43
C ARG A 202 -4.85 -5.33 12.81
N ASP A 203 -4.37 -6.48 13.33
CA ASP A 203 -5.19 -7.57 13.83
C ASP A 203 -4.40 -8.49 14.80
N TRP A 204 -5.12 -9.38 15.50
CA TRP A 204 -4.55 -10.29 16.50
C TRP A 204 -3.65 -11.39 15.91
N THR A 205 -3.70 -11.63 14.61
CA THR A 205 -2.85 -12.65 13.98
C THR A 205 -1.40 -12.18 13.85
N VAL A 206 -1.13 -10.88 13.89
CA VAL A 206 0.23 -10.33 13.81
C VAL A 206 1.13 -10.82 14.94
N PRO A 207 0.79 -10.68 16.24
CA PRO A 207 1.59 -11.26 17.31
C PRO A 207 1.69 -12.78 17.25
N LEU A 208 0.63 -13.48 16.83
CA LEU A 208 0.65 -14.93 16.63
C LEU A 208 1.64 -15.34 15.55
N ARG A 209 1.69 -14.61 14.42
CA ARG A 209 2.68 -14.86 13.35
C ARG A 209 4.11 -14.73 13.85
N ARG A 210 4.38 -13.71 14.66
CA ARG A 210 5.69 -13.50 15.29
C ARG A 210 6.06 -14.67 16.19
N GLU A 211 5.13 -15.15 17.02
CA GLU A 211 5.32 -16.27 17.93
C GLU A 211 5.68 -17.56 17.18
N VAL A 212 4.98 -17.89 16.08
CA VAL A 212 5.23 -19.08 15.27
C VAL A 212 6.29 -18.88 14.17
N GLY A 213 7.03 -17.77 14.18
CA GLY A 213 8.13 -17.49 13.23
C GLY A 213 7.71 -17.34 11.78
N LEU A 214 6.52 -16.79 11.51
CA LEU A 214 6.05 -16.44 10.17
C LEU A 214 6.23 -14.95 9.87
N PRO A 215 6.33 -14.58 8.57
CA PRO A 215 6.24 -13.19 8.16
C PRO A 215 4.97 -12.55 8.73
N HIS A 216 5.11 -11.34 9.27
CA HIS A 216 4.02 -10.66 9.97
C HIS A 216 3.71 -9.26 9.43
N PHE A 217 4.51 -8.76 8.50
CA PHE A 217 4.19 -7.57 7.72
C PHE A 217 3.09 -7.88 6.68
N SER A 218 2.33 -6.88 6.30
CA SER A 218 1.25 -7.01 5.31
C SER A 218 1.78 -7.19 3.89
N ASP A 219 3.02 -6.76 3.64
CA ASP A 219 3.74 -6.95 2.38
C ASP A 219 5.17 -7.41 2.66
N PRO A 220 5.71 -8.40 1.92
CA PRO A 220 7.08 -8.88 2.10
C PRO A 220 8.17 -7.85 1.71
N GLU A 221 7.83 -6.80 0.99
CA GLU A 221 8.76 -5.71 0.62
C GLU A 221 8.86 -4.62 1.68
N HIS A 222 7.99 -4.64 2.71
CA HIS A 222 8.06 -3.69 3.80
C HIS A 222 9.35 -3.84 4.61
N LYS A 223 9.98 -2.72 4.93
CA LYS A 223 11.13 -2.62 5.83
C LYS A 223 10.66 -2.40 7.27
N VAL A 224 9.50 -1.79 7.42
CA VAL A 224 8.86 -1.48 8.68
C VAL A 224 7.34 -1.49 8.51
N GLU A 225 6.62 -1.77 9.58
CA GLU A 225 5.22 -1.37 9.74
C GLU A 225 5.08 -0.59 11.03
N TYR A 226 4.18 0.38 11.03
CA TYR A 226 4.15 1.42 12.05
C TYR A 226 3.16 1.12 13.16
N ASN A 227 3.52 1.54 14.38
CA ASN A 227 2.56 2.00 15.36
C ASN A 227 2.66 3.54 15.47
N PRO A 228 1.69 4.22 16.11
CA PRO A 228 1.71 5.68 16.21
C PRO A 228 2.94 6.24 16.92
N GLN A 229 3.52 5.49 17.87
CA GLN A 229 4.69 5.89 18.64
C GLN A 229 5.96 5.90 17.76
N LEU A 230 6.16 4.86 16.96
CA LEU A 230 7.29 4.77 16.04
C LEU A 230 7.22 5.87 14.97
N LEU A 231 6.03 6.04 14.34
CA LEU A 231 5.84 7.08 13.33
C LEU A 231 6.13 8.48 13.91
N ARG A 232 5.63 8.77 15.13
CA ARG A 232 5.92 10.01 15.81
C ARG A 232 7.41 10.21 16.06
N ALA A 233 8.11 9.19 16.52
CA ALA A 233 9.54 9.26 16.80
C ALA A 233 10.37 9.55 15.53
N GLU A 234 10.05 8.93 14.38
CA GLU A 234 10.73 9.20 13.12
C GLU A 234 10.42 10.61 12.59
N LEU A 235 9.17 11.05 12.67
CA LEU A 235 8.76 12.41 12.32
C LEU A 235 9.48 13.47 13.18
N ASP A 236 9.52 13.26 14.51
CA ASP A 236 10.22 14.15 15.44
C ASP A 236 11.71 14.28 15.09
N GLN A 237 12.39 13.16 14.79
CA GLN A 237 13.79 13.14 14.40
C GLN A 237 14.04 13.87 13.06
N ALA A 238 13.06 13.90 12.18
CA ALA A 238 13.12 14.57 10.88
C ALA A 238 12.67 16.04 10.96
N GLY A 239 12.24 16.53 12.13
CA GLY A 239 11.83 17.92 12.35
C GLY A 239 10.37 18.21 11.98
N TRP A 240 9.51 17.19 12.07
CA TRP A 240 8.08 17.31 11.87
C TRP A 240 7.33 17.19 13.21
N GLU A 241 6.23 17.90 13.33
CA GLU A 241 5.27 17.74 14.43
C GLU A 241 4.09 16.92 13.95
N MET A 242 3.93 15.72 14.50
CA MET A 242 2.85 14.81 14.16
C MET A 242 1.54 15.26 14.83
N GLY A 243 0.51 15.49 14.04
CA GLY A 243 -0.85 15.74 14.51
C GLY A 243 -1.52 14.49 15.12
N GLU A 244 -2.84 14.56 15.32
CA GLU A 244 -3.60 13.43 15.85
C GLU A 244 -3.81 12.37 14.76
N PRO A 245 -3.34 11.13 14.96
CA PRO A 245 -3.49 10.07 13.98
C PRO A 245 -4.90 9.49 13.98
N LYS A 246 -5.45 9.26 12.80
CA LYS A 246 -6.65 8.47 12.60
C LYS A 246 -6.26 7.02 12.30
N LEU A 247 -6.70 6.09 13.16
CA LEU A 247 -6.52 4.64 12.93
C LEU A 247 -7.76 4.10 12.22
N ASN A 248 -7.59 3.62 11.00
CA ASN A 248 -8.71 3.17 10.18
C ASN A 248 -8.27 2.08 9.20
N TRP A 249 -9.08 1.04 9.03
CA TRP A 249 -8.86 -0.03 8.05
C TRP A 249 -7.48 -0.73 8.16
N GLY A 250 -6.90 -0.79 9.37
CA GLY A 250 -5.56 -1.36 9.58
C GLY A 250 -4.41 -0.44 9.15
N GLU A 251 -4.66 0.87 9.07
CA GLU A 251 -3.71 1.89 8.66
C GLU A 251 -3.68 3.07 9.63
N ILE A 252 -2.60 3.85 9.59
CA ILE A 252 -2.44 5.13 10.28
C ILE A 252 -2.52 6.22 9.22
N TRP A 253 -3.45 7.16 9.40
CA TRP A 253 -3.59 8.34 8.55
C TRP A 253 -3.32 9.57 9.41
N VAL A 254 -2.37 10.40 9.01
CA VAL A 254 -1.97 11.55 9.82
C VAL A 254 -1.45 12.71 8.97
N GLU A 255 -1.70 13.92 9.44
CA GLU A 255 -1.05 15.15 9.00
C GLU A 255 0.09 15.48 9.94
N ALA A 256 1.24 15.92 9.41
CA ALA A 256 2.35 16.46 10.16
C ALA A 256 2.75 17.83 9.59
N SER A 257 3.19 18.73 10.45
CA SER A 257 3.62 20.10 10.12
C SER A 257 5.10 20.27 10.35
N ALA A 258 5.78 21.06 9.50
CA ALA A 258 7.18 21.42 9.71
C ALA A 258 7.34 22.24 11.00
N ARG A 259 8.41 21.95 11.76
CA ARG A 259 8.82 22.72 12.94
C ARG A 259 9.68 23.91 12.58
#